data_a1f43ce8afdc7d2e7ec37e17bd12b969
#
_entry.id   a1f43ce8afdc7d2e7ec37e17bd12b969
#
_cell.length_a   1.000
_cell.length_b   1.000
_cell.length_c   1.000
_cell.angle_alpha   90.00
_cell.angle_beta   90.00
_cell.angle_gamma   90.00
#
_symmetry.space_group_name_H-M   'P 1'
#
loop_
_entity.id
_entity.type
_entity.pdbx_description
1 polymer ?
#
loop_
_entity_poly.entity_id
_entity_poly.type
_entity_poly.pdbx_seq_one_letter_code
_entity_poly.pdbx_strand_id
1 'polypeptide(L)'
;MTIKISESELRKLVTSVVRNVLKEFVDNQSILVEHIIGSAKYEPKDGGTWKDYWEKKSNRPFPSKRTKCACCGEMKEPEEFVGGHIMEVANHRMKYIHPICETCNDTYGEGKIESKQFLVKRADCVKWLKSESKIVRHEE
;
A
#
# COMPACT_ATOMS: atom_id res chain seq x y z
N MET A 1 -9.69 12.62 46.97
CA MET A 1 -9.71 13.72 45.98
C MET A 1 -10.66 13.34 44.85
N THR A 2 -11.73 14.07 44.71
CA THR A 2 -12.75 13.75 43.65
C THR A 2 -12.44 14.57 42.41
N ILE A 3 -12.11 13.88 41.34
CA ILE A 3 -11.92 14.53 40.05
C ILE A 3 -13.29 14.67 39.41
N LYS A 4 -13.72 15.93 39.20
CA LYS A 4 -14.98 16.19 38.51
C LYS A 4 -14.67 16.49 37.03
N ILE A 5 -15.13 15.59 36.16
CA ILE A 5 -15.09 15.80 34.71
C ILE A 5 -16.49 16.21 34.29
N SER A 6 -16.64 17.27 33.51
CA SER A 6 -17.92 17.67 32.94
C SER A 6 -18.42 16.61 31.95
N GLU A 7 -19.74 16.53 31.77
CA GLU A 7 -20.34 15.62 30.80
C GLU A 7 -19.82 15.91 29.37
N SER A 8 -19.61 17.17 29.04
CA SER A 8 -19.06 17.59 27.74
C SER A 8 -17.62 17.08 27.55
N GLU A 9 -16.78 17.19 28.58
CA GLU A 9 -15.40 16.71 28.55
C GLU A 9 -15.34 15.18 28.43
N LEU A 10 -16.20 14.48 29.15
CA LEU A 10 -16.30 13.02 29.09
C LEU A 10 -16.70 12.56 27.69
N ARG A 11 -17.67 13.20 27.06
CA ARG A 11 -18.09 12.88 25.69
C ARG A 11 -16.97 13.07 24.67
N LYS A 12 -16.20 14.16 24.80
CA LYS A 12 -15.05 14.43 23.94
C LYS A 12 -13.97 13.35 24.10
N LEU A 13 -13.69 12.96 25.33
CA LEU A 13 -12.70 11.94 25.63
C LEU A 13 -13.12 10.57 25.06
N VAL A 14 -14.34 10.15 25.25
CA VAL A 14 -14.89 8.91 24.71
C VAL A 14 -14.86 8.91 23.19
N THR A 15 -15.25 10.00 22.54
CA THR A 15 -15.22 10.14 21.08
C THR A 15 -13.78 10.01 20.55
N SER A 16 -12.82 10.64 21.22
CA SER A 16 -11.39 10.56 20.83
C SER A 16 -10.85 9.15 20.94
N VAL A 17 -11.15 8.44 22.04
CA VAL A 17 -10.72 7.03 22.24
C VAL A 17 -11.34 6.12 21.18
N VAL A 18 -12.62 6.27 20.89
CA VAL A 18 -13.31 5.47 19.88
C VAL A 18 -12.71 5.69 18.49
N ARG A 19 -12.41 6.93 18.12
CA ARG A 19 -11.75 7.25 16.85
C ARG A 19 -10.38 6.61 16.73
N ASN A 20 -9.58 6.65 17.79
CA ASN A 20 -8.25 6.06 17.82
C ASN A 20 -8.30 4.54 17.70
N VAL A 21 -9.21 3.89 18.40
CA VAL A 21 -9.41 2.43 18.33
C VAL A 21 -9.86 2.02 16.94
N LEU A 22 -10.81 2.74 16.33
CA LEU A 22 -11.27 2.47 14.98
C LEU A 22 -10.17 2.65 13.95
N LYS A 23 -9.35 3.69 14.08
CA LYS A 23 -8.20 3.92 13.19
C LYS A 23 -7.20 2.77 13.27
N GLU A 24 -6.82 2.34 14.47
CA GLU A 24 -5.93 1.21 14.66
C GLU A 24 -6.51 -0.07 14.07
N PHE A 25 -7.79 -0.31 14.27
CA PHE A 25 -8.48 -1.46 13.70
C PHE A 25 -8.44 -1.44 12.16
N VAL A 26 -8.74 -0.30 11.54
CA VAL A 26 -8.71 -0.14 10.09
C VAL A 26 -7.28 -0.29 9.55
N ASP A 27 -6.29 0.35 10.19
CA ASP A 27 -4.89 0.30 9.76
C ASP A 27 -4.31 -1.12 9.84
N ASN A 28 -4.72 -1.91 10.82
CA ASN A 28 -4.27 -3.30 11.00
C ASN A 28 -5.09 -4.31 10.19
N GLN A 29 -6.15 -3.86 9.53
CA GLN A 29 -6.99 -4.72 8.74
C GLN A 29 -6.25 -5.24 7.51
N SER A 30 -6.34 -6.54 7.27
CA SER A 30 -5.87 -7.16 6.02
C SER A 30 -6.93 -7.01 4.94
N ILE A 31 -6.49 -6.68 3.73
CA ILE A 31 -7.36 -6.58 2.56
C ILE A 31 -6.86 -7.52 1.47
N LEU A 32 -7.79 -8.13 0.74
CA LEU A 32 -7.46 -8.97 -0.39
C LEU A 32 -7.27 -8.10 -1.64
N VAL A 33 -6.12 -8.23 -2.26
CA VAL A 33 -5.73 -7.44 -3.43
C VAL A 33 -5.27 -8.34 -4.57
N GLU A 34 -5.20 -7.77 -5.75
CA GLU A 34 -4.64 -8.41 -6.95
C GLU A 34 -3.81 -7.41 -7.73
N HIS A 35 -2.97 -7.91 -8.63
CA HIS A 35 -2.13 -7.05 -9.46
C HIS A 35 -2.95 -6.28 -10.48
N ILE A 36 -2.55 -5.03 -10.77
CA ILE A 36 -3.09 -4.26 -11.88
C ILE A 36 -2.26 -4.60 -13.12
N ILE A 37 -2.90 -5.15 -14.13
CA ILE A 37 -2.25 -5.52 -15.39
C ILE A 37 -2.15 -4.29 -16.30
N GLY A 38 -1.00 -4.16 -16.98
CA GLY A 38 -0.79 -3.09 -17.93
C GLY A 38 -0.42 -1.74 -17.32
N SER A 39 -0.02 -1.71 -16.05
CA SER A 39 0.36 -0.47 -15.36
C SER A 39 1.83 -0.09 -15.51
N ALA A 40 2.65 -0.91 -16.14
CA ALA A 40 4.09 -0.65 -16.34
C ALA A 40 4.37 0.63 -17.14
N LYS A 41 3.41 1.10 -17.92
CA LYS A 41 3.51 2.35 -18.70
C LYS A 41 3.48 3.62 -17.84
N TYR A 42 3.12 3.50 -16.56
CA TYR A 42 3.04 4.64 -15.66
C TYR A 42 4.32 4.76 -14.84
N GLU A 43 4.75 5.99 -14.64
CA GLU A 43 5.83 6.35 -13.72
C GLU A 43 5.37 7.44 -12.77
N PRO A 44 6.01 7.60 -11.59
CA PRO A 44 5.72 8.74 -10.72
C PRO A 44 5.97 10.07 -11.45
N LYS A 45 5.04 11.00 -11.32
CA LYS A 45 5.09 12.30 -11.98
C LYS A 45 6.37 13.07 -11.65
N ASP A 46 6.82 12.98 -10.41
CA ASP A 46 7.98 13.71 -9.89
C ASP A 46 9.31 12.96 -10.12
N GLY A 47 9.28 11.85 -10.86
CA GLY A 47 10.45 11.01 -11.09
C GLY A 47 10.65 9.94 -10.02
N GLY A 48 11.73 9.17 -10.16
CA GLY A 48 12.03 8.07 -9.26
C GLY A 48 11.23 6.81 -9.57
N THR A 49 11.23 5.88 -8.64
CA THR A 49 10.51 4.62 -8.76
C THR A 49 9.22 4.63 -7.95
N TRP A 50 8.33 3.66 -8.19
CA TRP A 50 7.14 3.50 -7.37
C TRP A 50 7.47 3.08 -5.93
N LYS A 51 8.60 2.42 -5.71
CA LYS A 51 9.11 2.15 -4.36
C LYS A 51 9.48 3.44 -3.64
N ASP A 52 10.16 4.38 -4.33
CA ASP A 52 10.44 5.72 -3.79
C ASP A 52 9.16 6.48 -3.48
N TYR A 53 8.18 6.40 -4.36
CA TYR A 53 6.86 6.99 -4.17
C TYR A 53 6.19 6.45 -2.91
N TRP A 54 6.24 5.12 -2.72
CA TRP A 54 5.70 4.48 -1.53
C TRP A 54 6.38 4.97 -0.25
N GLU A 55 7.70 5.06 -0.24
CA GLU A 55 8.46 5.58 0.91
C GLU A 55 8.07 7.01 1.24
N LYS A 56 7.96 7.86 0.23
CA LYS A 56 7.59 9.28 0.38
C LYS A 56 6.17 9.43 0.91
N LYS A 57 5.21 8.76 0.31
CA LYS A 57 3.78 8.90 0.67
C LYS A 57 3.43 8.20 1.98
N SER A 58 4.06 7.09 2.29
CA SER A 58 3.87 6.40 3.57
C SER A 58 4.62 7.08 4.72
N ASN A 59 5.56 7.95 4.39
CA ASN A 59 6.47 8.59 5.34
C ASN A 59 7.26 7.56 6.16
N ARG A 60 7.61 6.45 5.52
CA ARG A 60 8.38 5.35 6.12
C ARG A 60 9.46 4.88 5.14
N PRO A 61 10.71 4.70 5.60
CA PRO A 61 11.71 4.07 4.76
C PRO A 61 11.37 2.58 4.57
N PHE A 62 11.71 2.04 3.41
CA PHE A 62 11.62 0.60 3.21
C PHE A 62 12.62 -0.09 4.16
N PRO A 63 12.27 -1.26 4.75
CA PRO A 63 13.18 -1.95 5.65
C PRO A 63 14.54 -2.22 5.01
N SER A 64 15.61 -2.04 5.79
CA SER A 64 16.98 -2.32 5.36
C SER A 64 17.41 -3.79 5.55
N LYS A 65 16.49 -4.62 6.03
CA LYS A 65 16.68 -6.05 6.30
C LYS A 65 15.89 -6.89 5.31
N ARG A 66 16.25 -8.16 5.18
CA ARG A 66 15.44 -9.14 4.46
C ARG A 66 14.01 -9.07 4.95
N THR A 67 13.09 -9.01 4.02
CA THR A 67 11.68 -8.76 4.29
C THR A 67 10.84 -9.77 3.51
N LYS A 68 9.74 -10.19 4.11
CA LYS A 68 8.80 -11.12 3.49
C LYS A 68 8.00 -10.41 2.40
N CYS A 69 7.97 -10.98 1.19
CA CYS A 69 7.09 -10.52 0.13
C CYS A 69 5.65 -10.95 0.43
N ALA A 70 4.73 -9.99 0.44
CA ALA A 70 3.31 -10.27 0.71
C ALA A 70 2.68 -11.17 -0.37
N CYS A 71 3.18 -11.12 -1.59
CA CYS A 71 2.64 -11.88 -2.72
C CYS A 71 3.07 -13.36 -2.68
N CYS A 72 4.37 -13.64 -2.59
CA CYS A 72 4.86 -15.03 -2.62
C CYS A 72 5.17 -15.60 -1.24
N GLY A 73 5.27 -14.77 -0.21
CA GLY A 73 5.58 -15.21 1.15
C GLY A 73 7.04 -15.53 1.40
N GLU A 74 7.91 -15.34 0.43
CA GLU A 74 9.34 -15.60 0.57
C GLU A 74 10.08 -14.40 1.14
N MET A 75 11.15 -14.67 1.90
CA MET A 75 12.07 -13.65 2.37
C MET A 75 12.98 -13.20 1.24
N LYS A 76 13.03 -11.90 1.00
CA LYS A 76 13.81 -11.29 -0.08
C LYS A 76 14.66 -10.15 0.45
N GLU A 77 15.75 -9.84 -0.26
CA GLU A 77 16.58 -8.68 0.04
C GLU A 77 15.83 -7.39 -0.32
N PRO A 78 16.11 -6.27 0.39
CA PRO A 78 15.42 -5.00 0.08
C PRO A 78 15.53 -4.56 -1.37
N GLU A 79 16.67 -4.83 -2.02
CA GLU A 79 16.90 -4.46 -3.42
C GLU A 79 16.02 -5.22 -4.41
N GLU A 80 15.46 -6.35 -4.00
CA GLU A 80 14.56 -7.17 -4.82
C GLU A 80 13.13 -6.68 -4.81
N PHE A 81 12.81 -5.64 -4.02
CA PHE A 81 11.46 -5.10 -3.94
C PHE A 81 11.25 -3.92 -4.88
N VAL A 82 10.08 -3.87 -5.47
CA VAL A 82 9.61 -2.76 -6.31
C VAL A 82 8.26 -2.28 -5.79
N GLY A 83 7.84 -1.09 -6.17
CA GLY A 83 6.50 -0.60 -5.88
C GLY A 83 5.48 -1.21 -6.82
N GLY A 84 4.80 -2.26 -6.40
CA GLY A 84 3.80 -2.93 -7.21
C GLY A 84 2.47 -2.19 -7.23
N HIS A 85 1.81 -2.20 -8.38
CA HIS A 85 0.46 -1.66 -8.55
C HIS A 85 -0.56 -2.75 -8.22
N ILE A 86 -1.38 -2.50 -7.23
CA ILE A 86 -2.40 -3.45 -6.77
C ILE A 86 -3.76 -2.76 -6.65
N MET A 87 -4.82 -3.56 -6.66
CA MET A 87 -6.18 -3.07 -6.43
C MET A 87 -6.94 -4.03 -5.54
N GLU A 88 -7.93 -3.51 -4.81
CA GLU A 88 -8.80 -4.35 -3.99
C GLU A 88 -9.64 -5.28 -4.88
N VAL A 89 -9.68 -6.55 -4.53
CA VAL A 89 -10.54 -7.52 -5.23
C VAL A 89 -12.02 -7.14 -5.10
N ALA A 90 -12.41 -6.66 -3.92
CA ALA A 90 -13.80 -6.25 -3.65
C ALA A 90 -14.20 -4.95 -4.34
N ASN A 91 -13.23 -4.08 -4.68
CA ASN A 91 -13.51 -2.79 -5.32
C ASN A 91 -12.29 -2.33 -6.13
N HIS A 92 -12.30 -2.57 -7.43
CA HIS A 92 -11.20 -2.25 -8.34
C HIS A 92 -10.92 -0.75 -8.49
N ARG A 93 -11.77 0.12 -7.99
CA ARG A 93 -11.52 1.57 -7.95
C ARG A 93 -10.49 1.94 -6.88
N MET A 94 -10.34 1.08 -5.87
CA MET A 94 -9.36 1.27 -4.80
C MET A 94 -8.02 0.69 -5.24
N LYS A 95 -7.14 1.56 -5.71
CA LYS A 95 -5.82 1.23 -6.27
C LYS A 95 -4.72 1.75 -5.37
N TYR A 96 -3.68 0.93 -5.21
CA TYR A 96 -2.58 1.22 -4.29
C TYR A 96 -1.22 0.87 -4.89
N ILE A 97 -0.19 1.48 -4.32
CA ILE A 97 1.19 1.03 -4.46
C ILE A 97 1.55 0.29 -3.18
N HIS A 98 2.10 -0.89 -3.33
CA HIS A 98 2.58 -1.72 -2.21
C HIS A 98 3.86 -2.42 -2.63
N PRO A 99 4.91 -2.46 -1.75
CA PRO A 99 6.13 -3.16 -2.09
C PRO A 99 5.89 -4.66 -2.27
N ILE A 100 6.34 -5.20 -3.38
CA ILE A 100 6.37 -6.65 -3.67
C ILE A 100 7.69 -6.98 -4.34
N CYS A 101 8.10 -8.24 -4.31
CA CYS A 101 9.35 -8.60 -4.97
C CYS A 101 9.23 -8.48 -6.50
N GLU A 102 10.32 -8.15 -7.14
CA GLU A 102 10.39 -7.94 -8.58
C GLU A 102 9.89 -9.16 -9.37
N THR A 103 10.23 -10.36 -8.91
CA THR A 103 9.78 -11.62 -9.53
C THR A 103 8.26 -11.72 -9.57
N CYS A 104 7.56 -11.42 -8.45
CA CYS A 104 6.10 -11.42 -8.43
C CYS A 104 5.52 -10.33 -9.32
N ASN A 105 6.11 -9.13 -9.29
CA ASN A 105 5.66 -8.03 -10.13
C ASN A 105 5.77 -8.37 -11.62
N ASP A 106 6.89 -8.95 -12.05
CA ASP A 106 7.12 -9.33 -13.43
C ASP A 106 6.24 -10.52 -13.86
N THR A 107 6.03 -11.47 -12.97
CA THR A 107 5.25 -12.67 -13.26
C THR A 107 3.76 -12.38 -13.40
N TYR A 108 3.19 -11.59 -12.49
CA TYR A 108 1.74 -11.39 -12.40
C TYR A 108 1.29 -10.01 -12.89
N GLY A 109 2.11 -8.99 -12.73
CA GLY A 109 1.76 -7.61 -13.07
C GLY A 109 1.89 -7.26 -14.54
N GLU A 110 2.67 -8.03 -15.30
CA GLU A 110 2.92 -7.77 -16.74
C GLU A 110 1.95 -8.49 -17.67
N GLY A 111 0.92 -9.12 -17.15
CA GLY A 111 -0.09 -9.82 -17.95
C GLY A 111 0.35 -11.14 -18.56
N LYS A 112 1.46 -11.70 -18.12
CA LYS A 112 1.99 -12.98 -18.63
C LYS A 112 1.25 -14.18 -18.05
N ILE A 113 0.74 -14.05 -16.82
CA ILE A 113 0.00 -15.07 -16.09
C ILE A 113 -1.19 -14.39 -15.43
N GLU A 114 -2.25 -15.16 -15.12
CA GLU A 114 -3.38 -14.66 -14.36
C GLU A 114 -2.93 -13.93 -13.09
N SER A 115 -3.57 -12.80 -12.81
CA SER A 115 -3.30 -12.02 -11.61
C SER A 115 -3.47 -12.86 -10.35
N LYS A 116 -2.49 -12.81 -9.47
CA LYS A 116 -2.55 -13.52 -8.20
C LYS A 116 -3.21 -12.63 -7.15
N GLN A 117 -4.11 -13.22 -6.36
CA GLN A 117 -4.70 -12.57 -5.21
C GLN A 117 -3.87 -12.86 -3.97
N PHE A 118 -3.68 -11.85 -3.13
CA PHE A 118 -2.93 -12.00 -1.87
C PHE A 118 -3.39 -10.96 -0.85
N LEU A 119 -3.03 -11.19 0.41
CA LEU A 119 -3.42 -10.31 1.51
C LEU A 119 -2.30 -9.31 1.82
N VAL A 120 -2.69 -8.06 2.04
CA VAL A 120 -1.81 -7.00 2.51
C VAL A 120 -2.47 -6.26 3.66
N LYS A 121 -1.66 -5.59 4.48
CA LYS A 121 -2.20 -4.71 5.52
C LYS A 121 -2.58 -3.38 4.90
N ARG A 122 -3.74 -2.86 5.25
CA ARG A 122 -4.21 -1.55 4.76
C ARG A 122 -3.22 -0.43 5.08
N ALA A 123 -2.60 -0.46 6.25
CA ALA A 123 -1.60 0.52 6.66
C ALA A 123 -0.36 0.57 5.76
N ASP A 124 -0.05 -0.52 5.06
CA ASP A 124 1.09 -0.63 4.16
C ASP A 124 0.75 -0.24 2.72
N CYS A 125 -0.50 0.13 2.44
CA CYS A 125 -0.97 0.55 1.13
C CYS A 125 -0.91 2.06 0.99
N VAL A 126 -0.34 2.54 -0.11
CA VAL A 126 -0.33 3.96 -0.47
C VAL A 126 -1.24 4.13 -1.68
N LYS A 127 -2.17 5.08 -1.63
CA LYS A 127 -3.08 5.33 -2.76
C LYS A 127 -2.31 5.69 -4.02
N TRP A 128 -2.65 5.02 -5.11
CA TRP A 128 -2.12 5.35 -6.41
C TRP A 128 -3.11 6.26 -7.15
N LEU A 129 -2.69 7.51 -7.38
CA LEU A 129 -3.49 8.51 -8.06
C LEU A 129 -2.94 8.74 -9.46
N LYS A 130 -3.83 8.73 -10.46
CA LYS A 130 -3.43 9.04 -11.85
C LYS A 130 -2.87 10.44 -11.98
N SER A 131 -3.33 11.41 -11.18
CA SER A 131 -2.82 12.77 -11.14
C SER A 131 -1.35 12.87 -10.72
N GLU A 132 -0.83 11.85 -10.04
CA GLU A 132 0.58 11.76 -9.62
C GLU A 132 1.40 10.83 -10.51
N SER A 133 0.83 10.41 -11.63
CA SER A 133 1.45 9.49 -12.59
C SER A 133 1.62 10.15 -13.96
N LYS A 134 2.67 9.76 -14.68
CA LYS A 134 2.86 10.11 -16.09
C LYS A 134 3.01 8.84 -16.92
N ILE A 135 2.58 8.92 -18.17
CA ILE A 135 2.73 7.82 -19.12
C ILE A 135 4.08 7.95 -19.79
N VAL A 136 4.88 6.89 -19.75
CA VAL A 136 6.13 6.80 -20.49
C VAL A 136 5.88 5.99 -21.74
N ARG A 137 6.16 6.60 -22.89
CA ARG A 137 6.12 5.89 -24.16
C ARG A 137 7.47 5.21 -24.35
N HIS A 138 7.44 3.89 -24.34
CA HIS A 138 8.59 3.14 -24.82
C HIS A 138 8.53 3.18 -26.36
N GLU A 139 9.39 3.98 -26.96
CA GLU A 139 9.59 3.90 -28.40
C GLU A 139 10.38 2.61 -28.67
N GLU A 140 9.78 1.73 -29.45
CA GLU A 140 10.49 0.57 -29.97
C GLU A 140 11.50 0.99 -31.04
#